data_7053b1af5f345ab0e0701659a381c993
#
_entry.id   7053b1af5f345ab0e0701659a381c993
#
_cell.length_a   1.000
_cell.length_b   1.000
_cell.length_c   1.000
_cell.angle_alpha   90.00
_cell.angle_beta   90.00
_cell.angle_gamma   90.00
#
_symmetry.space_group_name_H-M   'P 1'
#
loop_
_entity.id
_entity.type
_entity.pdbx_description
1 polymer ?
#
loop_
_entity_poly.entity_id
_entity_poly.type
_entity_poly.pdbx_seq_one_letter_code
_entity_poly.pdbx_strand_id
1 'polypeptide(L)'
;MTSEERHEARYRRRLAERQRRREERSRACGTFEEVFSFQNLYKAGKLCCKGVGWKGSTQRYLGDIISNTAKTRKALMEGKWKTKGFHEFDLMERGKLRHIRSVHISERVVQRCLCDNVLVPVFSAAFIYDNAASLKDKGIDFAMDRMNCHLQRHVRKHGLKGGILVYDFSDYFNSAPHGPIYRENERRITDGRVRAVANGLMEDFGPVGFGLGSQVSQIDALMLPNGLGHFIKEELRIRGAGRYMDDGYLIHEDVAYLKTCQEAVLTKCRELGIRMNRKKTR
;
A
#
# COMPACT_ATOMS: atom_id res chain seq x y z
N MET A 1 26.87 33.95 -4.02
CA MET A 1 26.19 32.70 -3.58
C MET A 1 27.25 31.67 -3.20
N THR A 2 27.30 31.31 -1.96
CA THR A 2 28.20 30.29 -1.42
C THR A 2 27.84 28.89 -1.94
N SER A 3 28.70 27.89 -1.71
CA SER A 3 28.41 26.49 -2.08
C SER A 3 27.17 25.97 -1.32
N GLU A 4 27.01 26.32 -0.05
CA GLU A 4 25.89 25.96 0.79
C GLU A 4 24.56 26.59 0.31
N GLU A 5 24.57 27.88 -0.02
CA GLU A 5 23.40 28.57 -0.58
C GLU A 5 22.94 27.92 -1.91
N ARG A 6 23.89 27.51 -2.76
CA ARG A 6 23.57 26.80 -4.01
C ARG A 6 23.00 25.40 -3.75
N HIS A 7 23.50 24.71 -2.72
CA HIS A 7 22.98 23.40 -2.32
C HIS A 7 21.57 23.53 -1.79
N GLU A 8 21.32 24.47 -0.89
CA GLU A 8 20.00 24.73 -0.30
C GLU A 8 18.98 25.16 -1.37
N ALA A 9 19.35 26.06 -2.28
CA ALA A 9 18.47 26.47 -3.39
C ALA A 9 18.10 25.28 -4.30
N ARG A 10 19.06 24.37 -4.59
CA ARG A 10 18.79 23.14 -5.35
C ARG A 10 17.87 22.20 -4.59
N TYR A 11 18.07 22.06 -3.29
CA TYR A 11 17.21 21.23 -2.44
C TYR A 11 15.77 21.73 -2.42
N ARG A 12 15.56 23.05 -2.17
CA ARG A 12 14.23 23.68 -2.18
C ARG A 12 13.52 23.54 -3.52
N ARG A 13 14.24 23.74 -4.63
CA ARG A 13 13.68 23.56 -5.97
C ARG A 13 13.23 22.10 -6.21
N ARG A 14 14.01 21.11 -5.77
CA ARG A 14 13.62 19.69 -5.88
C ARG A 14 12.41 19.36 -5.02
N LEU A 15 12.31 19.92 -3.81
CA LEU A 15 11.14 19.76 -2.95
C LEU A 15 9.88 20.33 -3.61
N ALA A 16 9.93 21.57 -4.10
CA ALA A 16 8.82 22.22 -4.79
C ALA A 16 8.38 21.41 -6.03
N GLU A 17 9.35 20.92 -6.82
CA GLU A 17 9.05 20.10 -7.99
C GLU A 17 8.38 18.77 -7.61
N ARG A 18 8.85 18.12 -6.54
CA ARG A 18 8.21 16.88 -6.03
C ARG A 18 6.79 17.14 -5.54
N GLN A 19 6.55 18.25 -4.88
CA GLN A 19 5.21 18.64 -4.42
C GLN A 19 4.30 18.92 -5.62
N ARG A 20 4.73 19.73 -6.58
CA ARG A 20 3.99 20.01 -7.81
C ARG A 20 3.57 18.73 -8.52
N ARG A 21 4.48 17.78 -8.73
CA ARG A 21 4.18 16.49 -9.37
C ARG A 21 3.18 15.64 -8.60
N ARG A 22 3.14 15.73 -7.27
CA ARG A 22 2.13 15.04 -6.44
C ARG A 22 0.75 15.66 -6.64
N GLU A 23 0.68 16.99 -6.60
CA GLU A 23 -0.55 17.73 -6.82
C GLU A 23 -1.11 17.49 -8.23
N GLU A 24 -0.26 17.53 -9.25
CA GLU A 24 -0.64 17.20 -10.63
C GLU A 24 -1.23 15.80 -10.75
N ARG A 25 -0.60 14.79 -10.11
CA ARG A 25 -1.15 13.43 -10.10
C ARG A 25 -2.49 13.34 -9.37
N SER A 26 -2.62 14.02 -8.24
CA SER A 26 -3.88 14.05 -7.51
C SER A 26 -4.99 14.70 -8.34
N ARG A 27 -4.70 15.84 -8.96
CA ARG A 27 -5.66 16.53 -9.85
C ARG A 27 -6.04 15.68 -11.06
N ALA A 28 -5.09 14.91 -11.61
CA ALA A 28 -5.36 13.99 -12.72
C ALA A 28 -6.29 12.84 -12.33
N CYS A 29 -6.47 12.54 -11.04
CA CYS A 29 -7.49 11.59 -10.57
C CYS A 29 -8.91 12.16 -10.64
N GLY A 30 -9.07 13.49 -10.80
CA GLY A 30 -10.34 14.17 -10.86
C GLY A 30 -10.88 14.61 -9.51
N THR A 31 -12.06 15.23 -9.55
CA THR A 31 -12.83 15.63 -8.38
C THR A 31 -13.53 14.45 -7.73
N PHE A 32 -14.08 14.64 -6.53
CA PHE A 32 -14.88 13.62 -5.85
C PHE A 32 -16.01 13.08 -6.73
N GLU A 33 -16.69 13.98 -7.46
CA GLU A 33 -17.79 13.64 -8.37
C GLU A 33 -17.35 12.78 -9.55
N GLU A 34 -16.15 13.03 -10.07
CA GLU A 34 -15.56 12.28 -11.19
C GLU A 34 -15.03 10.91 -10.71
N VAL A 35 -14.34 10.87 -9.57
CA VAL A 35 -13.85 9.63 -8.95
C VAL A 35 -15.01 8.67 -8.70
N PHE A 36 -16.09 9.15 -8.05
CA PHE A 36 -17.28 8.37 -7.75
C PHE A 36 -18.42 8.59 -8.77
N SER A 37 -18.06 8.79 -10.06
CA SER A 37 -19.04 8.85 -11.13
C SER A 37 -19.80 7.53 -11.26
N PHE A 38 -20.98 7.59 -11.87
CA PHE A 38 -21.78 6.38 -12.11
C PHE A 38 -20.97 5.33 -12.89
N GLN A 39 -20.25 5.75 -13.93
CA GLN A 39 -19.44 4.87 -14.76
C GLN A 39 -18.34 4.18 -13.97
N ASN A 40 -17.60 4.91 -13.12
CA ASN A 40 -16.53 4.35 -12.32
C ASN A 40 -17.05 3.36 -11.26
N LEU A 41 -18.14 3.70 -10.58
CA LEU A 41 -18.80 2.81 -9.60
C LEU A 41 -19.39 1.57 -10.28
N TYR A 42 -20.02 1.71 -11.46
CA TYR A 42 -20.56 0.60 -12.23
C TYR A 42 -19.45 -0.36 -12.70
N LYS A 43 -18.36 0.19 -13.24
CA LYS A 43 -17.17 -0.58 -13.63
C LYS A 43 -16.58 -1.33 -12.45
N ALA A 44 -16.41 -0.65 -11.31
CA ALA A 44 -15.93 -1.26 -10.07
C ALA A 44 -16.87 -2.39 -9.60
N GLY A 45 -18.18 -2.18 -9.68
CA GLY A 45 -19.19 -3.19 -9.34
C GLY A 45 -19.06 -4.45 -10.19
N LYS A 46 -18.92 -4.32 -11.50
CA LYS A 46 -18.69 -5.48 -12.40
C LYS A 46 -17.38 -6.22 -12.07
N LEU A 47 -16.31 -5.47 -11.79
CA LEU A 47 -15.02 -6.06 -11.42
C LEU A 47 -15.06 -6.77 -10.06
N CYS A 48 -15.75 -6.23 -9.07
CA CYS A 48 -15.92 -6.86 -7.75
C CYS A 48 -16.73 -8.15 -7.81
N CYS A 49 -17.60 -8.29 -8.79
CA CYS A 49 -18.43 -9.48 -8.98
C CYS A 49 -17.76 -10.57 -9.84
N LYS A 50 -16.68 -10.24 -10.55
CA LYS A 50 -15.96 -11.19 -11.40
C LYS A 50 -15.34 -12.32 -10.58
N GLY A 51 -15.61 -13.57 -10.98
CA GLY A 51 -15.06 -14.78 -10.31
C GLY A 51 -15.76 -15.18 -9.01
N VAL A 52 -16.75 -14.40 -8.54
CA VAL A 52 -17.51 -14.68 -7.32
C VAL A 52 -19.03 -14.66 -7.55
N GLY A 53 -19.47 -14.85 -8.79
CA GLY A 53 -20.88 -14.88 -9.20
C GLY A 53 -21.72 -15.99 -8.56
N TRP A 54 -21.08 -16.99 -7.98
CA TRP A 54 -21.72 -18.08 -7.24
C TRP A 54 -22.25 -17.63 -5.85
N LYS A 55 -21.77 -16.51 -5.30
CA LYS A 55 -22.21 -16.00 -3.99
C LYS A 55 -23.56 -15.30 -4.11
N GLY A 56 -24.52 -15.65 -3.27
CA GLY A 56 -25.86 -15.04 -3.28
C GLY A 56 -25.87 -13.52 -3.09
N SER A 57 -24.94 -12.97 -2.29
CA SER A 57 -24.77 -11.52 -2.16
C SER A 57 -24.35 -10.84 -3.46
N THR A 58 -23.47 -11.50 -4.22
CA THR A 58 -23.01 -11.03 -5.54
C THR A 58 -24.13 -11.09 -6.57
N GLN A 59 -24.90 -12.19 -6.58
CA GLN A 59 -26.05 -12.35 -7.49
C GLN A 59 -27.10 -11.27 -7.25
N ARG A 60 -27.48 -11.03 -5.98
CA ARG A 60 -28.42 -9.95 -5.61
C ARG A 60 -27.90 -8.56 -6.01
N TYR A 61 -26.60 -8.31 -5.88
CA TYR A 61 -26.02 -7.04 -6.31
C TYR A 61 -26.05 -6.88 -7.83
N LEU A 62 -25.69 -7.93 -8.58
CA LEU A 62 -25.70 -7.95 -10.05
C LEU A 62 -27.09 -7.85 -10.64
N GLY A 63 -28.10 -8.49 -10.03
CA GLY A 63 -29.50 -8.46 -10.47
C GLY A 63 -30.08 -7.04 -10.56
N ASP A 64 -29.55 -6.12 -9.74
CA ASP A 64 -29.98 -4.71 -9.77
C ASP A 64 -28.76 -3.76 -9.72
N ILE A 65 -27.72 -4.06 -10.51
CA ILE A 65 -26.46 -3.33 -10.47
C ILE A 65 -26.63 -1.83 -10.77
N ILE A 66 -27.56 -1.48 -11.68
CA ILE A 66 -27.82 -0.09 -12.06
C ILE A 66 -28.39 0.70 -10.88
N SER A 67 -29.43 0.19 -10.24
CA SER A 67 -30.05 0.82 -9.07
C SER A 67 -29.09 0.85 -7.88
N ASN A 68 -28.39 -0.24 -7.61
CA ASN A 68 -27.39 -0.31 -6.55
C ASN A 68 -26.26 0.72 -6.75
N THR A 69 -25.80 0.90 -7.99
CA THR A 69 -24.79 1.90 -8.33
C THR A 69 -25.33 3.32 -8.13
N ALA A 70 -26.57 3.59 -8.62
CA ALA A 70 -27.21 4.89 -8.47
C ALA A 70 -27.42 5.25 -6.99
N LYS A 71 -27.93 4.31 -6.18
CA LYS A 71 -28.10 4.48 -4.71
C LYS A 71 -26.78 4.76 -4.01
N THR A 72 -25.73 4.00 -4.33
CA THR A 72 -24.39 4.19 -3.73
C THR A 72 -23.84 5.57 -4.11
N ARG A 73 -23.92 5.96 -5.38
CA ARG A 73 -23.50 7.29 -5.83
C ARG A 73 -24.25 8.41 -5.13
N LYS A 74 -25.59 8.32 -5.07
CA LYS A 74 -26.42 9.31 -4.40
C LYS A 74 -26.00 9.47 -2.93
N ALA A 75 -25.83 8.37 -2.21
CA ALA A 75 -25.42 8.41 -0.80
C ALA A 75 -24.02 9.05 -0.61
N LEU A 76 -23.06 8.78 -1.52
CA LEU A 76 -21.74 9.42 -1.52
C LEU A 76 -21.85 10.94 -1.76
N MET A 77 -22.61 11.36 -2.79
CA MET A 77 -22.78 12.78 -3.13
C MET A 77 -23.46 13.58 -2.00
N GLU A 78 -24.40 12.94 -1.29
CA GLU A 78 -25.11 13.55 -0.15
C GLU A 78 -24.33 13.45 1.17
N GLY A 79 -23.13 12.85 1.18
CA GLY A 79 -22.38 12.61 2.43
C GLY A 79 -23.03 11.65 3.41
N LYS A 80 -24.02 10.86 2.95
CA LYS A 80 -24.77 9.90 3.76
C LYS A 80 -24.29 8.46 3.63
N TRP A 81 -23.28 8.22 2.80
CA TRP A 81 -22.76 6.89 2.64
C TRP A 81 -22.06 6.42 3.91
N LYS A 82 -22.40 5.20 4.33
CA LYS A 82 -21.82 4.54 5.51
C LYS A 82 -21.50 3.10 5.17
N THR A 83 -20.51 2.57 5.84
CA THR A 83 -20.16 1.16 5.81
C THR A 83 -21.26 0.33 6.45
N LYS A 84 -21.35 -0.95 6.07
CA LYS A 84 -22.37 -1.88 6.55
C LYS A 84 -21.85 -2.85 7.60
N GLY A 85 -20.63 -2.63 8.09
CA GLY A 85 -19.95 -3.53 8.99
C GLY A 85 -19.38 -4.76 8.27
N PHE A 86 -18.92 -5.72 9.07
CA PHE A 86 -18.15 -6.87 8.57
C PHE A 86 -18.96 -8.17 8.71
N HIS A 87 -18.69 -9.08 7.78
CA HIS A 87 -18.96 -10.50 7.96
C HIS A 87 -17.64 -11.15 8.42
N GLU A 88 -17.57 -11.58 9.65
CA GLU A 88 -16.38 -12.14 10.27
C GLU A 88 -16.41 -13.67 10.21
N PHE A 89 -15.26 -14.26 9.86
CA PHE A 89 -15.06 -15.70 9.86
C PHE A 89 -13.58 -16.04 9.95
N ASP A 90 -13.30 -17.21 10.47
CA ASP A 90 -11.95 -17.72 10.56
C ASP A 90 -11.62 -18.58 9.34
N LEU A 91 -10.44 -18.35 8.78
CA LEU A 91 -9.90 -19.09 7.64
C LEU A 91 -8.56 -19.72 8.02
N MET A 92 -8.47 -21.04 7.87
CA MET A 92 -7.20 -21.76 7.98
C MET A 92 -6.44 -21.63 6.66
N GLU A 93 -5.32 -20.91 6.65
CA GLU A 93 -4.46 -20.77 5.48
C GLU A 93 -3.03 -21.21 5.80
N ARG A 94 -2.56 -22.27 5.12
CA ARG A 94 -1.19 -22.83 5.30
C ARG A 94 -0.84 -23.08 6.77
N GLY A 95 -1.76 -23.66 7.54
CA GLY A 95 -1.58 -23.96 8.96
C GLY A 95 -1.67 -22.78 9.91
N LYS A 96 -2.07 -21.60 9.43
CA LYS A 96 -2.33 -20.42 10.27
C LYS A 96 -3.81 -20.07 10.25
N LEU A 97 -4.38 -19.91 11.44
CA LEU A 97 -5.73 -19.36 11.60
C LEU A 97 -5.69 -17.86 11.34
N ARG A 98 -6.50 -17.40 10.41
CA ARG A 98 -6.64 -15.97 10.07
C ARG A 98 -8.08 -15.55 10.32
N HIS A 99 -8.25 -14.53 11.13
CA HIS A 99 -9.55 -13.88 11.32
C HIS A 99 -9.80 -12.89 10.18
N ILE A 100 -10.82 -13.17 9.37
CA ILE A 100 -11.16 -12.38 8.17
C ILE A 100 -12.38 -11.53 8.44
N ARG A 101 -12.26 -10.22 8.23
CA ARG A 101 -13.34 -9.24 8.30
C ARG A 101 -13.76 -8.83 6.90
N SER A 102 -14.70 -9.58 6.33
CA SER A 102 -15.15 -9.37 4.95
C SER A 102 -16.18 -8.27 4.87
N VAL A 103 -15.92 -7.26 4.05
CA VAL A 103 -16.85 -6.14 3.81
C VAL A 103 -17.97 -6.53 2.87
N HIS A 104 -19.13 -5.86 2.99
CA HIS A 104 -20.28 -6.04 2.11
C HIS A 104 -19.93 -5.69 0.66
N ILE A 105 -20.58 -6.34 -0.32
CA ILE A 105 -20.28 -6.14 -1.76
C ILE A 105 -20.41 -4.67 -2.18
N SER A 106 -21.42 -3.91 -1.69
CA SER A 106 -21.58 -2.49 -2.03
C SER A 106 -20.43 -1.62 -1.51
N GLU A 107 -19.82 -2.00 -0.39
CA GLU A 107 -18.65 -1.33 0.15
C GLU A 107 -17.37 -1.68 -0.64
N ARG A 108 -17.20 -2.96 -1.01
CA ARG A 108 -16.12 -3.38 -1.92
C ARG A 108 -16.12 -2.59 -3.21
N VAL A 109 -17.30 -2.22 -3.72
CA VAL A 109 -17.42 -1.39 -4.93
C VAL A 109 -16.86 0.00 -4.71
N VAL A 110 -17.13 0.63 -3.56
CA VAL A 110 -16.56 1.94 -3.21
C VAL A 110 -15.06 1.85 -2.99
N GLN A 111 -14.60 0.84 -2.24
CA GLN A 111 -13.16 0.57 -2.04
C GLN A 111 -12.43 0.36 -3.38
N ARG A 112 -13.01 -0.46 -4.26
CA ARG A 112 -12.45 -0.71 -5.59
C ARG A 112 -12.39 0.54 -6.43
N CYS A 113 -13.47 1.32 -6.44
CA CYS A 113 -13.56 2.58 -7.18
C CYS A 113 -12.49 3.57 -6.71
N LEU A 114 -12.34 3.73 -5.38
CA LEU A 114 -11.32 4.58 -4.77
C LEU A 114 -9.90 4.09 -5.10
N CYS A 115 -9.64 2.79 -4.96
CA CYS A 115 -8.33 2.23 -5.27
C CYS A 115 -7.94 2.43 -6.73
N ASP A 116 -8.83 2.07 -7.67
CA ASP A 116 -8.51 2.10 -9.10
C ASP A 116 -8.34 3.53 -9.63
N ASN A 117 -9.11 4.50 -9.12
CA ASN A 117 -9.10 5.87 -9.64
C ASN A 117 -8.21 6.83 -8.84
N VAL A 118 -7.86 6.53 -7.58
CA VAL A 118 -7.07 7.44 -6.73
C VAL A 118 -5.88 6.76 -6.08
N LEU A 119 -6.08 5.78 -5.18
CA LEU A 119 -4.99 5.30 -4.33
C LEU A 119 -3.87 4.64 -5.14
N VAL A 120 -4.20 3.77 -6.09
CA VAL A 120 -3.20 3.12 -6.94
C VAL A 120 -2.45 4.13 -7.82
N PRO A 121 -3.10 5.02 -8.59
CA PRO A 121 -2.42 6.04 -9.38
C PRO A 121 -1.50 6.95 -8.55
N VAL A 122 -1.96 7.39 -7.39
CA VAL A 122 -1.23 8.35 -6.55
C VAL A 122 -0.08 7.69 -5.80
N PHE A 123 -0.28 6.49 -5.23
CA PHE A 123 0.72 5.83 -4.40
C PHE A 123 1.75 5.04 -5.19
N SER A 124 1.37 4.43 -6.33
CA SER A 124 2.31 3.63 -7.14
C SER A 124 3.55 4.41 -7.56
N ALA A 125 3.38 5.70 -7.82
CA ALA A 125 4.49 6.58 -8.18
C ALA A 125 5.46 6.88 -7.02
N ALA A 126 5.09 6.52 -5.79
CA ALA A 126 5.92 6.71 -4.61
C ALA A 126 6.71 5.45 -4.24
N PHE A 127 6.28 4.29 -4.69
CA PHE A 127 6.91 3.03 -4.31
C PHE A 127 8.26 2.85 -4.98
N ILE A 128 9.19 2.22 -4.24
CA ILE A 128 10.41 1.72 -4.86
C ILE A 128 10.06 0.67 -5.91
N TYR A 129 10.89 0.55 -6.96
CA TYR A 129 10.66 -0.42 -8.03
C TYR A 129 10.55 -1.86 -7.50
N ASP A 130 11.37 -2.22 -6.49
CA ASP A 130 11.43 -3.55 -5.88
C ASP A 130 10.37 -3.79 -4.78
N ASN A 131 9.30 -2.96 -4.70
CA ASN A 131 8.07 -3.30 -4.01
C ASN A 131 7.23 -4.20 -4.92
N ALA A 132 7.05 -5.48 -4.54
CA ALA A 132 6.57 -6.52 -5.43
C ALA A 132 5.12 -6.95 -5.20
N ALA A 133 4.45 -6.49 -4.13
CA ALA A 133 3.12 -6.97 -3.78
C ALA A 133 1.99 -6.08 -4.30
N SER A 134 0.83 -6.68 -4.59
CA SER A 134 -0.50 -6.04 -4.78
C SER A 134 -0.59 -4.87 -5.79
N LEU A 135 0.32 -4.82 -6.75
CA LEU A 135 0.32 -3.87 -7.86
C LEU A 135 0.17 -4.62 -9.19
N LYS A 136 -0.31 -3.91 -10.22
CA LYS A 136 -0.40 -4.47 -11.57
C LYS A 136 1.00 -4.89 -12.05
N ASP A 137 1.06 -6.02 -12.74
CA ASP A 137 2.30 -6.63 -13.27
C ASP A 137 3.36 -6.94 -12.20
N LYS A 138 2.94 -7.01 -10.93
CA LYS A 138 3.74 -7.43 -9.79
C LYS A 138 3.05 -8.57 -9.04
N GLY A 139 3.84 -9.36 -8.33
CA GLY A 139 3.38 -10.56 -7.65
C GLY A 139 4.56 -11.38 -7.15
N ILE A 140 4.31 -12.63 -6.84
CA ILE A 140 5.34 -13.55 -6.37
C ILE A 140 6.41 -13.77 -7.44
N ASP A 141 6.00 -13.98 -8.71
CA ASP A 141 6.94 -14.19 -9.82
C ASP A 141 7.86 -12.98 -10.00
N PHE A 142 7.29 -11.77 -10.02
CA PHE A 142 8.08 -10.54 -10.05
C PHE A 142 9.06 -10.45 -8.86
N ALA A 143 8.61 -10.80 -7.64
CA ALA A 143 9.48 -10.78 -6.46
C ALA A 143 10.66 -11.74 -6.60
N MET A 144 10.41 -12.95 -7.09
CA MET A 144 11.43 -13.98 -7.31
C MET A 144 12.41 -13.57 -8.41
N ASP A 145 11.92 -13.03 -9.52
CA ASP A 145 12.76 -12.53 -10.62
C ASP A 145 13.66 -11.38 -10.15
N ARG A 146 13.12 -10.46 -9.36
CA ARG A 146 13.91 -9.36 -8.79
C ARG A 146 14.97 -9.87 -7.83
N MET A 147 14.63 -10.80 -6.94
CA MET A 147 15.58 -11.42 -6.03
C MET A 147 16.70 -12.14 -6.80
N ASN A 148 16.36 -12.95 -7.80
CA ASN A 148 17.33 -13.63 -8.67
C ASN A 148 18.25 -12.62 -9.38
N CYS A 149 17.69 -11.55 -9.91
CA CYS A 149 18.46 -10.49 -10.56
C CYS A 149 19.47 -9.83 -9.59
N HIS A 150 19.06 -9.59 -8.33
CA HIS A 150 19.94 -9.02 -7.31
C HIS A 150 21.05 -10.01 -6.91
N LEU A 151 20.72 -11.29 -6.73
CA LEU A 151 21.69 -12.34 -6.42
C LEU A 151 22.72 -12.53 -7.55
N GLN A 152 22.27 -12.63 -8.80
CA GLN A 152 23.17 -12.75 -9.95
C GLN A 152 24.12 -11.54 -10.08
N ARG A 153 23.62 -10.33 -9.85
CA ARG A 153 24.46 -9.12 -9.85
C ARG A 153 25.47 -9.14 -8.72
N HIS A 154 25.05 -9.58 -7.53
CA HIS A 154 25.93 -9.71 -6.39
C HIS A 154 27.03 -10.74 -6.64
N VAL A 155 26.67 -11.96 -7.04
CA VAL A 155 27.64 -13.04 -7.33
C VAL A 155 28.61 -12.65 -8.43
N ARG A 156 28.12 -11.99 -9.49
CA ARG A 156 28.98 -11.53 -10.60
C ARG A 156 30.02 -10.50 -10.15
N LYS A 157 29.69 -9.66 -9.18
CA LYS A 157 30.59 -8.58 -8.70
C LYS A 157 31.45 -8.99 -7.52
N HIS A 158 30.91 -9.81 -6.59
CA HIS A 158 31.52 -10.09 -5.30
C HIS A 158 31.77 -11.60 -5.04
N GLY A 159 31.37 -12.47 -5.98
CA GLY A 159 31.38 -13.91 -5.78
C GLY A 159 30.37 -14.32 -4.67
N LEU A 160 30.76 -15.28 -3.85
CA LEU A 160 29.95 -15.75 -2.72
C LEU A 160 30.23 -15.00 -1.41
N LYS A 161 30.95 -13.87 -1.45
CA LYS A 161 31.20 -13.06 -0.27
C LYS A 161 29.94 -12.33 0.18
N GLY A 162 29.76 -12.20 1.50
CA GLY A 162 28.68 -11.46 2.08
C GLY A 162 27.53 -12.30 2.58
N GLY A 163 26.32 -11.75 2.56
CA GLY A 163 25.13 -12.42 3.08
C GLY A 163 23.83 -11.79 2.61
N ILE A 164 22.77 -12.39 3.06
CA ILE A 164 21.39 -11.92 2.87
C ILE A 164 20.79 -11.70 4.23
N LEU A 165 20.37 -10.47 4.54
CA LEU A 165 19.52 -10.16 5.68
C LEU A 165 18.08 -10.26 5.22
N VAL A 166 17.29 -11.15 5.82
CA VAL A 166 15.84 -11.19 5.65
C VAL A 166 15.15 -10.58 6.87
N TYR A 167 14.01 -9.94 6.64
CA TYR A 167 13.20 -9.37 7.72
C TYR A 167 11.71 -9.61 7.44
N ASP A 168 10.93 -9.64 8.54
CA ASP A 168 9.48 -9.86 8.52
C ASP A 168 8.85 -8.94 9.59
N PHE A 169 7.68 -8.37 9.30
CA PHE A 169 6.95 -7.58 10.28
C PHE A 169 6.09 -8.49 11.16
N SER A 170 6.04 -8.19 12.45
CA SER A 170 5.25 -8.96 13.40
C SER A 170 3.83 -8.42 13.46
N ASP A 171 2.84 -9.30 13.26
CA ASP A 171 1.41 -8.96 13.37
C ASP A 171 1.03 -7.70 12.59
N TYR A 172 1.57 -7.58 11.38
CA TYR A 172 1.58 -6.34 10.62
C TYR A 172 0.18 -5.78 10.35
N PHE A 173 -0.74 -6.64 9.86
CA PHE A 173 -2.09 -6.20 9.53
C PHE A 173 -2.93 -5.82 10.76
N ASN A 174 -2.71 -6.42 11.92
CA ASN A 174 -3.48 -6.12 13.12
C ASN A 174 -2.91 -4.95 13.93
N SER A 175 -1.62 -4.62 13.75
CA SER A 175 -0.95 -3.62 14.59
C SER A 175 -0.52 -2.34 13.87
N ALA A 176 -0.80 -2.23 12.56
CA ALA A 176 -0.39 -1.10 11.74
C ALA A 176 -0.99 0.22 12.24
N PRO A 177 -0.19 1.27 12.48
CA PRO A 177 -0.71 2.57 12.90
C PRO A 177 -1.33 3.32 11.71
N HIS A 178 -2.48 3.97 11.91
CA HIS A 178 -3.16 4.76 10.88
C HIS A 178 -2.53 6.15 10.64
N GLY A 179 -1.96 6.74 11.69
CA GLY A 179 -1.42 8.11 11.63
C GLY A 179 -0.43 8.39 10.47
N PRO A 180 0.54 7.49 10.18
CA PRO A 180 1.42 7.66 9.02
C PRO A 180 0.66 7.65 7.69
N ILE A 181 -0.42 6.85 7.56
CA ILE A 181 -1.23 6.79 6.34
C ILE A 181 -2.06 8.06 6.19
N TYR A 182 -2.64 8.59 7.27
CA TYR A 182 -3.36 9.88 7.22
C TYR A 182 -2.46 10.99 6.68
N ARG A 183 -1.20 11.06 7.14
CA ARG A 183 -0.22 12.03 6.63
C ARG A 183 0.10 11.83 5.13
N GLU A 184 0.19 10.59 4.67
CA GLU A 184 0.41 10.32 3.25
C GLU A 184 -0.84 10.61 2.40
N ASN A 185 -2.05 10.35 2.91
CA ASN A 185 -3.30 10.74 2.27
C ASN A 185 -3.40 12.27 2.16
N GLU A 186 -3.12 13.01 3.24
CA GLU A 186 -3.13 14.48 3.24
C GLU A 186 -2.12 15.06 2.26
N ARG A 187 -0.92 14.49 2.22
CA ARG A 187 0.17 14.92 1.35
C ARG A 187 -0.06 14.67 -0.13
N ARG A 188 -0.88 13.69 -0.50
CA ARG A 188 -1.00 13.17 -1.87
C ARG A 188 -2.38 13.27 -2.49
N ILE A 189 -3.43 13.38 -1.72
CA ILE A 189 -4.81 13.48 -2.20
C ILE A 189 -5.31 14.88 -1.89
N THR A 190 -5.52 15.70 -2.92
CA THR A 190 -5.90 17.11 -2.76
C THR A 190 -7.37 17.28 -2.40
N ASP A 191 -8.26 16.44 -2.92
CA ASP A 191 -9.69 16.50 -2.61
C ASP A 191 -9.97 15.99 -1.19
N GLY A 192 -10.50 16.87 -0.33
CA GLY A 192 -10.78 16.55 1.09
C GLY A 192 -11.87 15.51 1.29
N ARG A 193 -12.87 15.44 0.39
CA ARG A 193 -13.95 14.44 0.47
C ARG A 193 -13.44 13.06 0.09
N VAL A 194 -12.56 12.97 -0.92
CA VAL A 194 -11.90 11.71 -1.28
C VAL A 194 -11.02 11.21 -0.11
N ARG A 195 -10.26 12.12 0.53
CA ARG A 195 -9.48 11.77 1.74
C ARG A 195 -10.35 11.26 2.87
N ALA A 196 -11.48 11.92 3.11
CA ALA A 196 -12.41 11.52 4.18
C ALA A 196 -12.94 10.09 3.95
N VAL A 197 -13.28 9.72 2.70
CA VAL A 197 -13.69 8.35 2.38
C VAL A 197 -12.53 7.37 2.56
N ALA A 198 -11.32 7.71 2.11
CA ALA A 198 -10.14 6.85 2.27
C ALA A 198 -9.83 6.58 3.76
N ASN A 199 -9.82 7.63 4.58
CA ASN A 199 -9.55 7.53 6.01
C ASN A 199 -10.66 6.76 6.75
N GLY A 200 -11.94 7.06 6.47
CA GLY A 200 -13.07 6.39 7.08
C GLY A 200 -13.09 4.88 6.80
N LEU A 201 -12.77 4.45 5.58
CA LEU A 201 -12.66 3.03 5.23
C LEU A 201 -11.56 2.29 6.02
N MET A 202 -10.53 2.99 6.48
CA MET A 202 -9.49 2.43 7.33
C MET A 202 -9.92 2.43 8.81
N GLU A 203 -10.57 3.50 9.27
CA GLU A 203 -11.06 3.65 10.64
C GLU A 203 -12.11 2.59 11.02
N ASP A 204 -12.89 2.09 10.07
CA ASP A 204 -13.85 1.02 10.29
C ASP A 204 -13.20 -0.27 10.84
N PHE A 205 -11.93 -0.48 10.61
CA PHE A 205 -11.21 -1.64 11.14
C PHE A 205 -10.73 -1.46 12.60
N GLY A 206 -10.93 -0.29 13.20
CA GLY A 206 -10.57 0.04 14.57
C GLY A 206 -9.53 1.17 14.63
N PRO A 207 -8.97 1.46 15.82
CA PRO A 207 -8.00 2.55 16.01
C PRO A 207 -6.61 2.23 15.45
N VAL A 208 -6.33 0.96 15.20
CA VAL A 208 -5.11 0.44 14.59
C VAL A 208 -5.45 -0.78 13.73
N GLY A 209 -4.55 -1.11 12.83
CA GLY A 209 -4.64 -2.30 12.00
C GLY A 209 -5.30 -2.07 10.65
N PHE A 210 -5.00 -2.97 9.73
CA PHE A 210 -5.56 -3.03 8.39
C PHE A 210 -6.47 -4.25 8.26
N GLY A 211 -7.63 -4.10 7.64
CA GLY A 211 -8.56 -5.21 7.47
C GLY A 211 -8.08 -6.22 6.44
N LEU A 212 -7.92 -7.48 6.85
CA LEU A 212 -7.73 -8.56 5.91
C LEU A 212 -8.98 -8.75 5.05
N GLY A 213 -8.82 -8.58 3.73
CA GLY A 213 -9.91 -8.64 2.75
C GLY A 213 -10.39 -7.29 2.24
N SER A 214 -9.86 -6.16 2.75
CA SER A 214 -10.05 -4.81 2.21
C SER A 214 -8.99 -4.48 1.17
N GLN A 215 -9.40 -3.96 0.02
CA GLN A 215 -8.48 -3.52 -1.02
C GLN A 215 -7.75 -2.23 -0.64
N VAL A 216 -8.42 -1.32 0.06
CA VAL A 216 -7.80 -0.09 0.60
C VAL A 216 -6.70 -0.47 1.57
N SER A 217 -6.98 -1.36 2.54
CA SER A 217 -6.00 -1.86 3.49
C SER A 217 -4.76 -2.49 2.85
N GLN A 218 -4.92 -3.17 1.71
CA GLN A 218 -3.77 -3.72 0.97
C GLN A 218 -2.87 -2.62 0.40
N ILE A 219 -3.44 -1.55 -0.12
CA ILE A 219 -2.66 -0.42 -0.67
C ILE A 219 -2.01 0.38 0.46
N ASP A 220 -2.72 0.60 1.57
CA ASP A 220 -2.19 1.26 2.75
C ASP A 220 -1.04 0.45 3.38
N ALA A 221 -1.17 -0.88 3.40
CA ALA A 221 -0.10 -1.79 3.84
C ALA A 221 1.16 -1.73 2.97
N LEU A 222 1.05 -1.35 1.70
CA LEU A 222 2.22 -1.05 0.88
C LEU A 222 2.82 0.32 1.20
N MET A 223 1.95 1.30 1.51
CA MET A 223 2.36 2.69 1.71
C MET A 223 3.04 2.91 3.06
N LEU A 224 2.56 2.28 4.13
CA LEU A 224 3.12 2.46 5.48
C LEU A 224 4.65 2.21 5.54
N PRO A 225 5.20 1.09 5.03
CA PRO A 225 6.65 0.85 5.04
C PRO A 225 7.38 1.43 3.81
N ASN A 226 6.74 2.29 3.01
CA ASN A 226 7.38 2.85 1.84
C ASN A 226 8.62 3.68 2.19
N GLY A 227 8.57 4.44 3.28
CA GLY A 227 9.72 5.17 3.81
C GLY A 227 10.92 4.28 4.16
N LEU A 228 10.66 3.07 4.66
CA LEU A 228 11.72 2.07 4.90
C LEU A 228 12.39 1.62 3.60
N GLY A 229 11.60 1.39 2.54
CA GLY A 229 12.14 1.01 1.24
C GLY A 229 13.09 2.06 0.66
N HIS A 230 12.71 3.34 0.73
CA HIS A 230 13.57 4.46 0.34
C HIS A 230 14.81 4.57 1.22
N PHE A 231 14.66 4.48 2.55
CA PHE A 231 15.77 4.48 3.50
C PHE A 231 16.83 3.42 3.16
N ILE A 232 16.40 2.18 2.90
CA ILE A 232 17.30 1.08 2.53
C ILE A 232 18.04 1.38 1.21
N LYS A 233 17.33 1.90 0.19
CA LYS A 233 17.91 2.15 -1.13
C LYS A 233 18.78 3.40 -1.19
N GLU A 234 18.35 4.48 -0.52
CA GLU A 234 18.94 5.82 -0.69
C GLU A 234 19.92 6.15 0.42
N GLU A 235 19.63 5.82 1.68
CA GLU A 235 20.47 6.14 2.83
C GLU A 235 21.45 5.00 3.14
N LEU A 236 20.97 3.76 3.29
CA LEU A 236 21.84 2.58 3.47
C LEU A 236 22.49 2.14 2.15
N ARG A 237 22.12 2.70 1.01
CA ARG A 237 22.66 2.42 -0.32
C ARG A 237 22.69 0.94 -0.71
N ILE A 238 21.80 0.13 -0.16
CA ILE A 238 21.66 -1.28 -0.49
C ILE A 238 20.84 -1.43 -1.77
N ARG A 239 21.54 -1.61 -2.92
CA ARG A 239 20.88 -1.80 -4.22
C ARG A 239 20.17 -3.15 -4.32
N GLY A 240 20.76 -4.20 -3.76
CA GLY A 240 20.22 -5.56 -3.72
C GLY A 240 19.18 -5.72 -2.59
N ALA A 241 18.08 -5.00 -2.64
CA ALA A 241 17.01 -5.10 -1.65
C ALA A 241 15.65 -5.09 -2.32
N GLY A 242 14.68 -5.79 -1.73
CA GLY A 242 13.30 -5.82 -2.19
C GLY A 242 12.34 -6.14 -1.06
N ARG A 243 11.03 -5.94 -1.31
CA ARG A 243 9.97 -6.18 -0.34
C ARG A 243 8.72 -6.76 -0.99
N TYR A 244 8.13 -7.74 -0.31
CA TYR A 244 6.82 -8.30 -0.63
C TYR A 244 5.94 -8.21 0.63
N MET A 245 5.01 -7.25 0.67
CA MET A 245 4.20 -6.91 1.86
C MET A 245 5.05 -6.69 3.10
N ASP A 246 4.97 -7.60 4.06
CA ASP A 246 5.65 -7.63 5.36
C ASP A 246 7.05 -8.26 5.30
N ASP A 247 7.34 -9.05 4.26
CA ASP A 247 8.62 -9.70 4.06
C ASP A 247 9.57 -8.82 3.22
N GLY A 248 10.84 -8.77 3.59
CA GLY A 248 11.85 -8.11 2.78
C GLY A 248 13.25 -8.68 2.94
N TYR A 249 14.15 -8.27 2.05
CA TYR A 249 15.54 -8.72 2.05
C TYR A 249 16.52 -7.62 1.67
N LEU A 250 17.75 -7.74 2.17
CA LEU A 250 18.91 -6.94 1.81
C LEU A 250 20.07 -7.88 1.49
N ILE A 251 20.83 -7.59 0.41
CA ILE A 251 22.01 -8.35 -0.01
C ILE A 251 23.21 -7.42 -0.02
N HIS A 252 24.30 -7.81 0.66
CA HIS A 252 25.53 -7.02 0.70
C HIS A 252 26.76 -7.92 0.87
N GLU A 253 27.90 -7.49 0.33
CA GLU A 253 29.17 -8.22 0.41
C GLU A 253 29.85 -8.17 1.79
N ASP A 254 29.49 -7.21 2.61
CA ASP A 254 29.98 -7.06 3.98
C ASP A 254 28.89 -7.45 4.97
N VAL A 255 29.13 -8.56 5.71
CA VAL A 255 28.25 -9.09 6.74
C VAL A 255 28.21 -8.18 7.97
N ALA A 256 29.32 -7.51 8.32
CA ALA A 256 29.34 -6.57 9.44
C ALA A 256 28.44 -5.36 9.12
N TYR A 257 28.51 -4.88 7.89
CA TYR A 257 27.59 -3.81 7.45
C TYR A 257 26.12 -4.25 7.43
N LEU A 258 25.82 -5.48 7.04
CA LEU A 258 24.44 -6.00 7.14
C LEU A 258 23.91 -6.01 8.58
N LYS A 259 24.76 -6.33 9.57
CA LYS A 259 24.38 -6.23 10.99
C LYS A 259 24.06 -4.78 11.39
N THR A 260 24.86 -3.82 10.96
CA THR A 260 24.58 -2.39 11.16
C THR A 260 23.28 -1.99 10.47
N CYS A 261 23.03 -2.46 9.23
CA CYS A 261 21.78 -2.24 8.53
C CYS A 261 20.57 -2.84 9.25
N GLN A 262 20.73 -4.00 9.89
CA GLN A 262 19.65 -4.61 10.69
C GLN A 262 19.18 -3.69 11.82
N GLU A 263 20.12 -3.12 12.59
CA GLU A 263 19.77 -2.18 13.67
C GLU A 263 19.15 -0.88 13.14
N ALA A 264 19.66 -0.36 12.02
CA ALA A 264 19.11 0.81 11.35
C ALA A 264 17.68 0.57 10.84
N VAL A 265 17.41 -0.60 10.23
CA VAL A 265 16.08 -1.03 9.79
C VAL A 265 15.13 -1.18 10.97
N LEU A 266 15.57 -1.79 12.08
CA LEU A 266 14.79 -1.90 13.31
C LEU A 266 14.41 -0.52 13.87
N THR A 267 15.33 0.43 13.87
CA THR A 267 15.08 1.79 14.33
C THR A 267 14.09 2.49 13.42
N LYS A 268 14.28 2.39 12.10
CA LYS A 268 13.36 2.98 11.11
C LYS A 268 11.94 2.41 11.20
N CYS A 269 11.81 1.11 11.45
CA CYS A 269 10.50 0.49 11.68
C CYS A 269 9.80 1.04 12.93
N ARG A 270 10.55 1.25 14.04
CA ARG A 270 9.99 1.89 15.27
C ARG A 270 9.47 3.31 14.98
N GLU A 271 10.23 4.12 14.22
CA GLU A 271 9.79 5.47 13.82
C GLU A 271 8.48 5.44 13.01
N LEU A 272 8.28 4.40 12.21
CA LEU A 272 7.05 4.19 11.43
C LEU A 272 5.92 3.51 12.23
N GLY A 273 6.19 3.10 13.48
CA GLY A 273 5.27 2.34 14.31
C GLY A 273 5.09 0.88 13.87
N ILE A 274 6.02 0.35 13.09
CA ILE A 274 5.99 -1.03 12.58
C ILE A 274 6.76 -1.95 13.54
N ARG A 275 6.13 -3.07 13.92
CA ARG A 275 6.77 -4.09 14.75
C ARG A 275 7.55 -5.09 13.90
N MET A 276 8.83 -5.29 14.21
CA MET A 276 9.67 -6.28 13.55
C MET A 276 9.58 -7.65 14.25
N ASN A 277 9.54 -8.71 13.48
CA ASN A 277 9.65 -10.08 13.98
C ASN A 277 11.13 -10.45 14.17
N ARG A 278 11.65 -10.25 15.39
CA ARG A 278 13.06 -10.50 15.70
C ARG A 278 13.51 -11.95 15.48
N LYS A 279 12.59 -12.93 15.60
CA LYS A 279 12.92 -14.37 15.40
C LYS A 279 13.14 -14.71 13.93
N LYS A 280 12.46 -13.98 13.02
CA LYS A 280 12.58 -14.17 11.57
C LYS A 280 13.55 -13.20 10.91
N THR A 281 13.97 -12.15 11.61
CA THR A 281 14.95 -11.17 11.10
C THR A 281 16.35 -11.70 11.34
N ARG A 282 17.01 -12.16 10.30
CA ARG A 282 18.31 -12.84 10.38
C ARG A 282 19.08 -12.73 9.06
#